data_e906e4675e929fdcaf5c469b536f322c
#
_entry.id   e906e4675e929fdcaf5c469b536f322c
#
_cell.length_a   1.000
_cell.length_b   1.000
_cell.length_c   1.000
_cell.angle_alpha   90.00
_cell.angle_beta   90.00
_cell.angle_gamma   90.00
#
_symmetry.space_group_name_H-M   'P 1'
#
loop_
_entity.id
_entity.type
_entity.pdbx_description
1 polymer ?
#
loop_
_entity_poly.entity_id
_entity_poly.type
_entity_poly.pdbx_seq_one_letter_code
_entity_poly.pdbx_strand_id
1 'polypeptide(L)'
;MSTACPAPADDTALLAAGRRTLATEQAALAGLQARLDGSFAQACRLLLACHGRVIVTGMGKSGHVGGKIAATLASTGTPAFFMHPAEAGHGDLGMITRQDTVLALSNSGETAEVLQLLPHLKRLALPLVAMTGRPESTLAQAATVSLDVAVAQEACPHNLAPTSSTTAALAMGDALAVAVLEARGFSAEDFARSHPGGSLGRRLLLHVEDIMRRGADLPRVRLDTLLSEGLLEMSAKGLGLTAIVDDDNHVLGVYSDGDLRRSLDKRIDVHSTRMREVMTPGGRTVGPRELAAGAAHLMETHRVTALLVVDAERHLLGALNVHDLMRAGVV
;
A
#
# COMPACT_ATOMS: atom_id res chain seq x y z
N MET A 1 -6.77 -45.27 -27.08
CA MET A 1 -7.87 -44.38 -26.66
C MET A 1 -7.82 -43.16 -27.55
N SER A 2 -8.83 -43.01 -28.46
CA SER A 2 -8.87 -41.90 -29.42
C SER A 2 -9.26 -40.61 -28.65
N THR A 3 -8.33 -39.67 -28.56
CA THR A 3 -8.60 -38.30 -28.07
C THR A 3 -9.26 -37.50 -29.17
N ALA A 4 -10.56 -37.72 -29.37
CA ALA A 4 -11.33 -36.77 -30.16
C ALA A 4 -11.27 -35.42 -29.47
N CYS A 5 -10.73 -34.42 -30.16
CA CYS A 5 -10.76 -33.02 -29.70
C CYS A 5 -12.25 -32.65 -29.50
N PRO A 6 -12.64 -32.17 -28.29
CA PRO A 6 -14.07 -31.78 -28.11
C PRO A 6 -14.39 -30.65 -29.10
N ALA A 7 -15.61 -30.68 -29.66
CA ALA A 7 -16.09 -29.61 -30.50
C ALA A 7 -15.92 -28.25 -29.80
N PRO A 8 -15.61 -27.17 -30.54
CA PRO A 8 -15.43 -25.83 -29.94
C PRO A 8 -16.72 -25.51 -29.16
N ALA A 9 -16.53 -25.17 -27.87
CA ALA A 9 -17.67 -24.82 -27.03
C ALA A 9 -18.29 -23.52 -27.55
N ASP A 10 -19.63 -23.48 -27.60
CA ASP A 10 -20.42 -22.29 -27.97
C ASP A 10 -20.16 -21.17 -26.93
N ASP A 11 -19.83 -19.95 -27.42
CA ASP A 11 -19.59 -18.79 -26.58
C ASP A 11 -20.71 -18.52 -25.58
N THR A 12 -21.96 -18.74 -26.00
CA THR A 12 -23.14 -18.59 -25.13
C THR A 12 -23.09 -19.56 -23.95
N ALA A 13 -22.71 -20.81 -24.21
CA ALA A 13 -22.56 -21.82 -23.16
C ALA A 13 -21.41 -21.50 -22.19
N LEU A 14 -20.28 -21.01 -22.71
CA LEU A 14 -19.14 -20.57 -21.89
C LEU A 14 -19.49 -19.38 -20.99
N LEU A 15 -20.14 -18.36 -21.54
CA LEU A 15 -20.61 -17.19 -20.78
C LEU A 15 -21.65 -17.61 -19.70
N ALA A 16 -22.57 -18.51 -20.03
CA ALA A 16 -23.55 -19.02 -19.08
C ALA A 16 -22.86 -19.79 -17.92
N ALA A 17 -21.84 -20.60 -18.22
CA ALA A 17 -21.06 -21.30 -17.20
C ALA A 17 -20.31 -20.32 -16.27
N GLY A 18 -19.64 -19.31 -16.82
CA GLY A 18 -18.98 -18.27 -16.03
C GLY A 18 -19.94 -17.53 -15.10
N ARG A 19 -21.10 -17.13 -15.63
CA ARG A 19 -22.13 -16.44 -14.82
C ARG A 19 -22.65 -17.31 -13.68
N ARG A 20 -22.88 -18.60 -13.93
CA ARG A 20 -23.32 -19.55 -12.87
C ARG A 20 -22.27 -19.69 -11.78
N THR A 21 -20.98 -19.81 -12.14
CA THR A 21 -19.88 -19.89 -11.17
C THR A 21 -19.86 -18.66 -10.27
N LEU A 22 -19.85 -17.46 -10.85
CA LEU A 22 -19.85 -16.21 -10.09
C LEU A 22 -21.10 -16.07 -9.20
N ALA A 23 -22.29 -16.45 -9.69
CA ALA A 23 -23.50 -16.42 -8.88
C ALA A 23 -23.45 -17.38 -7.69
N THR A 24 -22.87 -18.57 -7.86
CA THR A 24 -22.69 -19.55 -6.77
C THR A 24 -21.71 -19.02 -5.71
N GLU A 25 -20.60 -18.46 -6.11
CA GLU A 25 -19.63 -17.86 -5.19
C GLU A 25 -20.20 -16.62 -4.48
N GLN A 26 -20.96 -15.77 -5.18
CA GLN A 26 -21.67 -14.64 -4.57
C GLN A 26 -22.64 -15.11 -3.47
N ALA A 27 -23.40 -16.17 -3.73
CA ALA A 27 -24.32 -16.76 -2.73
C ALA A 27 -23.54 -17.32 -1.52
N ALA A 28 -22.38 -17.92 -1.74
CA ALA A 28 -21.52 -18.41 -0.66
C ALA A 28 -21.01 -17.24 0.24
N LEU A 29 -20.60 -16.12 -0.35
CA LEU A 29 -20.20 -14.92 0.39
C LEU A 29 -21.37 -14.29 1.17
N ALA A 30 -22.56 -14.22 0.59
CA ALA A 30 -23.75 -13.74 1.29
C ALA A 30 -24.10 -14.63 2.50
N GLY A 31 -24.01 -15.94 2.34
CA GLY A 31 -24.18 -16.89 3.45
C GLY A 31 -23.09 -16.75 4.52
N LEU A 32 -21.85 -16.50 4.15
CA LEU A 32 -20.75 -16.23 5.07
C LEU A 32 -21.02 -14.97 5.89
N GLN A 33 -21.40 -13.89 5.24
CA GLN A 33 -21.72 -12.61 5.89
C GLN A 33 -22.83 -12.76 6.93
N ALA A 34 -23.88 -13.53 6.61
CA ALA A 34 -25.01 -13.77 7.50
C ALA A 34 -24.63 -14.58 8.77
N ARG A 35 -23.51 -15.32 8.74
CA ARG A 35 -23.03 -16.14 9.87
C ARG A 35 -21.93 -15.47 10.70
N LEU A 36 -21.51 -14.24 10.34
CA LEU A 36 -20.58 -13.49 11.20
C LEU A 36 -21.18 -13.23 12.57
N ASP A 37 -20.51 -13.71 13.61
CA ASP A 37 -20.98 -13.65 14.99
C ASP A 37 -19.86 -13.29 15.97
N GLY A 38 -20.07 -13.56 17.27
CA GLY A 38 -19.10 -13.32 18.34
C GLY A 38 -17.77 -14.06 18.16
N SER A 39 -17.73 -15.19 17.44
CA SER A 39 -16.48 -15.93 17.13
C SER A 39 -15.55 -15.11 16.27
N PHE A 40 -16.07 -14.37 15.29
CA PHE A 40 -15.26 -13.46 14.47
C PHE A 40 -14.58 -12.39 15.34
N ALA A 41 -15.33 -11.73 16.21
CA ALA A 41 -14.78 -10.72 17.13
C ALA A 41 -13.75 -11.32 18.09
N GLN A 42 -13.95 -12.57 18.54
CA GLN A 42 -12.99 -13.28 19.38
C GLN A 42 -11.71 -13.61 18.61
N ALA A 43 -11.81 -14.07 17.37
CA ALA A 43 -10.65 -14.30 16.50
C ALA A 43 -9.84 -12.99 16.30
N CYS A 44 -10.49 -11.88 15.98
CA CYS A 44 -9.84 -10.57 15.89
C CYS A 44 -9.08 -10.21 17.18
N ARG A 45 -9.70 -10.40 18.35
CA ARG A 45 -9.03 -10.15 19.66
C ARG A 45 -7.81 -11.03 19.88
N LEU A 46 -7.83 -12.31 19.46
CA LEU A 46 -6.66 -13.19 19.54
C LEU A 46 -5.52 -12.70 18.65
N LEU A 47 -5.84 -12.24 17.43
CA LEU A 47 -4.85 -11.69 16.51
C LEU A 47 -4.28 -10.35 17.02
N LEU A 48 -5.10 -9.51 17.62
CA LEU A 48 -4.67 -8.24 18.24
C LEU A 48 -3.77 -8.45 19.45
N ALA A 49 -4.05 -9.48 20.25
CA ALA A 49 -3.27 -9.86 21.44
C ALA A 49 -2.00 -10.66 21.12
N CYS A 50 -1.75 -11.01 19.87
CA CYS A 50 -0.55 -11.72 19.45
C CYS A 50 0.69 -10.83 19.60
N HIS A 51 1.63 -11.24 20.48
CA HIS A 51 2.90 -10.54 20.69
C HIS A 51 4.01 -11.01 19.77
N GLY A 52 3.86 -12.18 19.16
CA GLY A 52 4.74 -12.76 18.18
C GLY A 52 4.21 -12.55 16.75
N ARG A 53 4.07 -13.64 16.01
CA ARG A 53 3.58 -13.67 14.64
C ARG A 53 2.31 -14.50 14.52
N VAL A 54 1.46 -14.16 13.57
CA VAL A 54 0.34 -15.01 13.16
C VAL A 54 0.88 -16.04 12.16
N ILE A 55 0.84 -17.31 12.56
CA ILE A 55 1.27 -18.43 11.72
C ILE A 55 0.04 -18.96 11.00
N VAL A 56 0.00 -18.78 9.70
CA VAL A 56 -1.11 -19.27 8.87
C VAL A 56 -0.71 -20.60 8.27
N THR A 57 -1.56 -21.63 8.38
CA THR A 57 -1.27 -22.97 7.87
C THR A 57 -2.48 -23.60 7.19
N GLY A 58 -2.25 -24.46 6.22
CA GLY A 58 -3.28 -25.16 5.45
C GLY A 58 -2.68 -25.98 4.32
N MET A 59 -3.39 -27.00 3.84
CA MET A 59 -2.91 -27.91 2.81
C MET A 59 -3.55 -27.65 1.46
N GLY A 60 -2.82 -27.83 0.36
CA GLY A 60 -3.33 -27.72 -1.01
C GLY A 60 -3.95 -26.34 -1.32
N LYS A 61 -5.19 -26.31 -1.80
CA LYS A 61 -5.90 -25.03 -2.10
C LYS A 61 -6.04 -24.14 -0.86
N SER A 62 -6.30 -24.73 0.31
CA SER A 62 -6.33 -24.00 1.58
C SER A 62 -4.95 -23.42 1.93
N GLY A 63 -3.87 -24.08 1.56
CA GLY A 63 -2.50 -23.57 1.71
C GLY A 63 -2.24 -22.32 0.87
N HIS A 64 -2.65 -22.33 -0.40
CA HIS A 64 -2.53 -21.15 -1.28
C HIS A 64 -3.34 -19.96 -0.75
N VAL A 65 -4.57 -20.20 -0.29
CA VAL A 65 -5.40 -19.20 0.37
C VAL A 65 -4.74 -18.70 1.66
N GLY A 66 -4.22 -19.61 2.48
CA GLY A 66 -3.49 -19.29 3.71
C GLY A 66 -2.25 -18.41 3.47
N GLY A 67 -1.49 -18.73 2.41
CA GLY A 67 -0.35 -17.88 2.00
C GLY A 67 -0.77 -16.46 1.65
N LYS A 68 -1.89 -16.27 0.94
CA LYS A 68 -2.45 -14.94 0.64
C LYS A 68 -2.90 -14.24 1.92
N ILE A 69 -3.56 -14.92 2.83
CA ILE A 69 -4.02 -14.35 4.11
C ILE A 69 -2.82 -13.89 4.95
N ALA A 70 -1.76 -14.70 5.04
CA ALA A 70 -0.53 -14.34 5.73
C ALA A 70 0.10 -13.07 5.15
N ALA A 71 0.19 -12.99 3.82
CA ALA A 71 0.72 -11.82 3.12
C ALA A 71 -0.15 -10.57 3.38
N THR A 72 -1.48 -10.71 3.37
CA THR A 72 -2.40 -9.59 3.67
C THR A 72 -2.22 -9.10 5.10
N LEU A 73 -2.20 -10.00 6.09
CA LEU A 73 -1.96 -9.65 7.50
C LEU A 73 -0.63 -8.90 7.65
N ALA A 74 0.46 -9.43 7.07
CA ALA A 74 1.78 -8.80 7.15
C ALA A 74 1.78 -7.40 6.52
N SER A 75 1.14 -7.24 5.36
CA SER A 75 1.06 -5.95 4.65
C SER A 75 0.14 -4.92 5.34
N THR A 76 -0.74 -5.38 6.22
CA THR A 76 -1.68 -4.55 7.00
C THR A 76 -1.31 -4.39 8.46
N GLY A 77 -0.03 -4.60 8.81
CA GLY A 77 0.53 -4.28 10.13
C GLY A 77 0.42 -5.39 11.18
N THR A 78 0.01 -6.60 10.79
CA THR A 78 0.04 -7.78 11.66
C THR A 78 1.13 -8.73 11.20
N PRO A 79 2.26 -8.87 11.94
CA PRO A 79 3.32 -9.78 11.54
C PRO A 79 2.80 -11.20 11.34
N ALA A 80 2.92 -11.74 10.15
CA ALA A 80 2.40 -13.05 9.80
C ALA A 80 3.28 -13.75 8.75
N PHE A 81 3.24 -15.08 8.74
CA PHE A 81 3.83 -15.88 7.67
C PHE A 81 3.04 -17.19 7.47
N PHE A 82 3.19 -17.76 6.29
CA PHE A 82 2.60 -19.06 5.98
C PHE A 82 3.59 -20.18 6.29
N MET A 83 3.12 -21.20 6.99
CA MET A 83 3.88 -22.44 7.29
C MET A 83 3.16 -23.62 6.64
N HIS A 84 3.85 -24.33 5.76
CA HIS A 84 3.28 -25.52 5.13
C HIS A 84 3.21 -26.67 6.15
N PRO A 85 2.03 -27.30 6.38
CA PRO A 85 1.89 -28.27 7.48
C PRO A 85 2.73 -29.54 7.27
N ALA A 86 3.02 -29.96 6.05
CA ALA A 86 3.91 -31.07 5.81
C ALA A 86 5.37 -30.75 6.18
N GLU A 87 5.87 -29.54 5.83
CA GLU A 87 7.23 -29.09 6.18
C GLU A 87 7.36 -28.88 7.71
N ALA A 88 6.29 -28.50 8.37
CA ALA A 88 6.26 -28.39 9.83
C ALA A 88 6.69 -29.70 10.51
N GLY A 89 6.23 -30.86 10.00
CA GLY A 89 6.64 -32.17 10.49
C GLY A 89 8.12 -32.48 10.29
N HIS A 90 8.82 -31.74 9.44
CA HIS A 90 10.24 -31.97 9.09
C HIS A 90 11.18 -30.89 9.66
N GLY A 91 10.71 -30.06 10.57
CA GLY A 91 11.56 -29.10 11.31
C GLY A 91 11.02 -27.69 11.47
N ASP A 92 10.11 -27.24 10.60
CA ASP A 92 9.59 -25.85 10.63
C ASP A 92 8.78 -25.56 11.90
N LEU A 93 8.35 -26.59 12.66
CA LEU A 93 7.80 -26.39 14.02
C LEU A 93 8.76 -25.62 14.95
N GLY A 94 10.06 -25.64 14.67
CA GLY A 94 11.06 -24.85 15.40
C GLY A 94 10.92 -23.34 15.20
N MET A 95 10.19 -22.87 14.18
CA MET A 95 9.91 -21.45 13.95
C MET A 95 8.80 -20.90 14.86
N ILE A 96 8.05 -21.78 15.52
CA ILE A 96 6.91 -21.43 16.37
C ILE A 96 7.38 -21.10 17.77
N THR A 97 6.93 -19.96 18.29
CA THR A 97 7.23 -19.52 19.67
C THR A 97 5.96 -19.44 20.53
N ARG A 98 6.12 -19.33 21.84
CA ARG A 98 4.99 -19.18 22.78
C ARG A 98 4.24 -17.85 22.64
N GLN A 99 4.75 -16.91 21.87
CA GLN A 99 4.17 -15.59 21.65
C GLN A 99 3.31 -15.54 20.40
N ASP A 100 3.29 -16.63 19.60
CA ASP A 100 2.59 -16.67 18.32
C ASP A 100 1.12 -17.08 18.50
N THR A 101 0.33 -16.79 17.47
CA THR A 101 -1.05 -17.25 17.30
C THR A 101 -1.15 -18.02 15.99
N VAL A 102 -1.88 -19.12 15.98
CA VAL A 102 -2.03 -19.95 14.76
C VAL A 102 -3.41 -19.75 14.14
N LEU A 103 -3.45 -19.57 12.81
CA LEU A 103 -4.64 -19.56 11.97
C LEU A 103 -4.59 -20.77 11.03
N ALA A 104 -5.38 -21.80 11.30
CA ALA A 104 -5.38 -23.04 10.53
C ALA A 104 -6.60 -23.13 9.61
N LEU A 105 -6.34 -23.42 8.33
CA LEU A 105 -7.36 -23.56 7.30
C LEU A 105 -7.51 -25.03 6.87
N SER A 106 -8.70 -25.57 7.05
CA SER A 106 -9.09 -26.89 6.52
C SER A 106 -10.60 -26.95 6.30
N ASN A 107 -11.05 -27.01 5.07
CA ASN A 107 -12.49 -27.07 4.77
C ASN A 107 -13.18 -28.26 5.43
N SER A 108 -12.57 -29.45 5.42
CA SER A 108 -13.08 -30.63 6.12
C SER A 108 -12.84 -30.57 7.64
N GLY A 109 -11.84 -29.80 8.08
CA GLY A 109 -11.35 -29.82 9.46
C GLY A 109 -10.69 -31.13 9.89
N GLU A 110 -10.45 -32.05 8.94
CA GLU A 110 -9.89 -33.41 9.16
C GLU A 110 -8.63 -33.68 8.34
N THR A 111 -7.98 -32.63 7.80
CA THR A 111 -6.74 -32.77 7.04
C THR A 111 -5.61 -33.29 7.94
N ALA A 112 -5.09 -34.49 7.67
CA ALA A 112 -4.17 -35.20 8.55
C ALA A 112 -2.92 -34.36 8.88
N GLU A 113 -2.32 -33.70 7.89
CA GLU A 113 -1.10 -32.89 8.05
C GLU A 113 -1.36 -31.69 8.97
N VAL A 114 -2.55 -31.08 8.92
CA VAL A 114 -2.93 -29.98 9.82
C VAL A 114 -3.16 -30.50 11.23
N LEU A 115 -3.85 -31.63 11.38
CA LEU A 115 -4.13 -32.25 12.69
C LEU A 115 -2.86 -32.71 13.39
N GLN A 116 -1.82 -33.14 12.68
CA GLN A 116 -0.52 -33.50 13.24
C GLN A 116 0.16 -32.35 13.99
N LEU A 117 -0.19 -31.09 13.69
CA LEU A 117 0.35 -29.93 14.40
C LEU A 117 -0.26 -29.75 15.79
N LEU A 118 -1.50 -30.19 16.01
CA LEU A 118 -2.29 -29.89 17.21
C LEU A 118 -1.58 -30.28 18.53
N PRO A 119 -0.95 -31.46 18.67
CA PRO A 119 -0.25 -31.84 19.89
C PRO A 119 0.89 -30.87 20.24
N HIS A 120 1.60 -30.37 19.22
CA HIS A 120 2.68 -29.38 19.39
C HIS A 120 2.13 -28.01 19.82
N LEU A 121 1.12 -27.51 19.11
CA LEU A 121 0.47 -26.24 19.42
C LEU A 121 -0.12 -26.23 20.84
N LYS A 122 -0.75 -27.36 21.24
CA LYS A 122 -1.30 -27.53 22.60
C LYS A 122 -0.21 -27.54 23.66
N ARG A 123 0.95 -28.18 23.40
CA ARG A 123 2.10 -28.18 24.33
C ARG A 123 2.67 -26.79 24.56
N LEU A 124 2.66 -25.93 23.52
CA LEU A 124 3.07 -24.54 23.61
C LEU A 124 1.99 -23.63 24.19
N ALA A 125 0.76 -24.15 24.39
CA ALA A 125 -0.42 -23.41 24.83
C ALA A 125 -0.76 -22.21 23.90
N LEU A 126 -0.62 -22.40 22.58
CA LEU A 126 -0.87 -21.35 21.61
C LEU A 126 -2.35 -21.15 21.35
N PRO A 127 -2.81 -19.89 21.20
CA PRO A 127 -4.12 -19.60 20.66
C PRO A 127 -4.22 -20.15 19.22
N LEU A 128 -5.29 -20.90 18.97
CA LEU A 128 -5.58 -21.50 17.66
C LEU A 128 -6.93 -20.97 17.16
N VAL A 129 -6.91 -20.32 16.01
CA VAL A 129 -8.09 -19.95 15.23
C VAL A 129 -8.24 -20.98 14.12
N ALA A 130 -9.36 -21.68 14.06
CA ALA A 130 -9.69 -22.58 12.97
C ALA A 130 -10.62 -21.91 11.96
N MET A 131 -10.35 -22.10 10.68
CA MET A 131 -11.26 -21.79 9.58
C MET A 131 -11.68 -23.10 8.91
N THR A 132 -12.92 -23.51 9.13
CA THR A 132 -13.40 -24.80 8.62
C THR A 132 -14.86 -24.71 8.19
N GLY A 133 -15.27 -25.51 7.19
CA GLY A 133 -16.66 -25.70 6.79
C GLY A 133 -17.41 -26.75 7.62
N ARG A 134 -16.78 -27.29 8.68
CA ARG A 134 -17.40 -28.32 9.56
C ARG A 134 -17.16 -27.96 11.03
N PRO A 135 -18.14 -27.34 11.69
CA PRO A 135 -18.02 -26.95 13.09
C PRO A 135 -17.74 -28.11 14.06
N GLU A 136 -18.16 -29.34 13.70
CA GLU A 136 -17.97 -30.55 14.53
C GLU A 136 -16.64 -31.27 14.27
N SER A 137 -15.79 -30.72 13.41
CA SER A 137 -14.51 -31.34 13.04
C SER A 137 -13.48 -31.33 14.18
N THR A 138 -12.51 -32.24 14.09
CA THR A 138 -11.39 -32.34 15.03
C THR A 138 -10.63 -31.02 15.16
N LEU A 139 -10.40 -30.31 14.05
CA LEU A 139 -9.73 -29.00 14.05
C LEU A 139 -10.56 -27.94 14.80
N ALA A 140 -11.90 -27.89 14.54
CA ALA A 140 -12.77 -26.94 15.19
C ALA A 140 -12.85 -27.16 16.71
N GLN A 141 -12.94 -28.43 17.14
CA GLN A 141 -12.98 -28.79 18.57
C GLN A 141 -11.66 -28.52 19.30
N ALA A 142 -10.54 -28.59 18.61
CA ALA A 142 -9.23 -28.31 19.18
C ALA A 142 -8.88 -26.82 19.23
N ALA A 143 -9.62 -25.98 18.51
CA ALA A 143 -9.35 -24.54 18.39
C ALA A 143 -9.80 -23.75 19.62
N THR A 144 -9.11 -22.64 19.88
CA THR A 144 -9.56 -21.61 20.85
C THR A 144 -10.82 -20.93 20.35
N VAL A 145 -10.91 -20.70 19.03
CA VAL A 145 -12.08 -20.19 18.34
C VAL A 145 -12.17 -20.81 16.94
N SER A 146 -13.37 -21.17 16.52
CA SER A 146 -13.63 -21.69 15.16
C SER A 146 -14.50 -20.73 14.38
N LEU A 147 -14.10 -20.45 13.14
CA LEU A 147 -14.82 -19.64 12.17
C LEU A 147 -15.46 -20.56 11.14
N ASP A 148 -16.79 -20.51 11.06
CA ASP A 148 -17.56 -21.28 10.10
C ASP A 148 -17.47 -20.65 8.71
N VAL A 149 -16.71 -21.28 7.80
CA VAL A 149 -16.59 -20.92 6.39
C VAL A 149 -17.31 -21.90 5.47
N ALA A 150 -18.29 -22.65 5.98
CA ALA A 150 -19.09 -23.58 5.20
C ALA A 150 -19.74 -22.90 3.99
N VAL A 151 -19.84 -23.67 2.91
CA VAL A 151 -20.57 -23.25 1.70
C VAL A 151 -21.62 -24.32 1.36
N ALA A 152 -22.72 -23.92 0.76
CA ALA A 152 -23.78 -24.85 0.38
C ALA A 152 -23.33 -25.81 -0.71
N GLN A 153 -22.53 -25.33 -1.66
CA GLN A 153 -21.98 -26.11 -2.77
C GLN A 153 -20.76 -25.42 -3.38
N GLU A 154 -19.92 -26.21 -4.02
CA GLU A 154 -18.87 -25.67 -4.90
C GLU A 154 -19.48 -25.21 -6.24
N ALA A 155 -18.87 -24.22 -6.89
CA ALA A 155 -19.31 -23.78 -8.22
C ALA A 155 -18.96 -24.77 -9.34
N CYS A 156 -18.09 -25.74 -9.04
CA CYS A 156 -17.77 -26.84 -9.93
C CYS A 156 -19.02 -27.73 -10.17
N PRO A 157 -19.35 -28.09 -11.42
CA PRO A 157 -20.53 -28.93 -11.75
C PRO A 157 -20.58 -30.26 -10.99
N HIS A 158 -19.43 -30.79 -10.62
CA HIS A 158 -19.35 -32.06 -9.88
C HIS A 158 -19.24 -31.87 -8.36
N ASN A 159 -19.30 -30.63 -7.88
CA ASN A 159 -19.12 -30.28 -6.45
C ASN A 159 -17.82 -30.80 -5.84
N LEU A 160 -16.75 -30.96 -6.64
CA LEU A 160 -15.48 -31.57 -6.23
C LEU A 160 -14.34 -30.56 -6.15
N ALA A 161 -14.24 -29.67 -7.14
CA ALA A 161 -13.14 -28.69 -7.16
C ALA A 161 -13.43 -27.55 -6.18
N PRO A 162 -12.54 -27.28 -5.21
CA PRO A 162 -12.69 -26.16 -4.30
C PRO A 162 -12.72 -24.83 -5.05
N THR A 163 -13.83 -24.12 -4.95
CA THR A 163 -14.13 -22.82 -5.58
C THR A 163 -14.84 -21.92 -4.57
N SER A 164 -16.12 -22.11 -4.33
CA SER A 164 -16.88 -21.36 -3.32
C SER A 164 -16.25 -21.45 -1.93
N SER A 165 -15.79 -22.64 -1.52
CA SER A 165 -15.13 -22.84 -0.22
C SER A 165 -13.82 -22.06 -0.10
N THR A 166 -13.01 -21.99 -1.16
CA THR A 166 -11.78 -21.22 -1.17
C THR A 166 -12.02 -19.72 -1.22
N THR A 167 -13.05 -19.29 -1.96
CA THR A 167 -13.50 -17.89 -2.00
C THR A 167 -14.02 -17.43 -0.64
N ALA A 168 -14.83 -18.25 0.05
CA ALA A 168 -15.32 -17.96 1.40
C ALA A 168 -14.16 -17.88 2.43
N ALA A 169 -13.22 -18.83 2.40
CA ALA A 169 -12.05 -18.79 3.28
C ALA A 169 -11.17 -17.57 3.03
N LEU A 170 -10.96 -17.19 1.76
CA LEU A 170 -10.20 -15.99 1.41
C LEU A 170 -10.88 -14.73 1.93
N ALA A 171 -12.19 -14.58 1.68
CA ALA A 171 -12.96 -13.42 2.13
C ALA A 171 -13.00 -13.29 3.66
N MET A 172 -13.11 -14.42 4.40
CA MET A 172 -13.00 -14.43 5.86
C MET A 172 -11.63 -13.95 6.33
N GLY A 173 -10.56 -14.40 5.68
CA GLY A 173 -9.20 -13.97 5.98
C GLY A 173 -8.97 -12.48 5.73
N ASP A 174 -9.53 -11.95 4.66
CA ASP A 174 -9.48 -10.52 4.36
C ASP A 174 -10.30 -9.70 5.38
N ALA A 175 -11.46 -10.20 5.76
CA ALA A 175 -12.28 -9.57 6.80
C ALA A 175 -11.53 -9.50 8.15
N LEU A 176 -10.84 -10.58 8.55
CA LEU A 176 -9.98 -10.58 9.74
C LEU A 176 -8.85 -9.55 9.63
N ALA A 177 -8.13 -9.54 8.50
CA ALA A 177 -7.01 -8.64 8.31
C ALA A 177 -7.43 -7.16 8.35
N VAL A 178 -8.55 -6.82 7.70
CA VAL A 178 -9.10 -5.45 7.68
C VAL A 178 -9.62 -5.05 9.07
N ALA A 179 -10.37 -5.91 9.75
CA ALA A 179 -10.88 -5.60 11.09
C ALA A 179 -9.73 -5.38 12.10
N VAL A 180 -8.65 -6.16 12.01
CA VAL A 180 -7.46 -6.01 12.85
C VAL A 180 -6.68 -4.74 12.48
N LEU A 181 -6.55 -4.42 11.19
CA LEU A 181 -5.95 -3.18 10.69
C LEU A 181 -6.66 -1.95 11.27
N GLU A 182 -8.00 -1.91 11.17
CA GLU A 182 -8.81 -0.80 11.71
C GLU A 182 -8.67 -0.67 13.22
N ALA A 183 -8.74 -1.80 13.94
CA ALA A 183 -8.59 -1.83 15.40
C ALA A 183 -7.19 -1.38 15.88
N ARG A 184 -6.14 -1.55 15.06
CA ARG A 184 -4.78 -1.05 15.33
C ARG A 184 -4.61 0.43 14.98
N GLY A 185 -5.53 1.05 14.25
CA GLY A 185 -5.37 2.40 13.71
C GLY A 185 -4.26 2.48 12.67
N PHE A 186 -4.04 1.39 11.89
CA PHE A 186 -2.99 1.32 10.88
C PHE A 186 -3.25 2.34 9.76
N SER A 187 -2.31 3.26 9.59
CA SER A 187 -2.45 4.41 8.70
C SER A 187 -1.98 4.11 7.26
N ALA A 188 -2.30 5.02 6.33
CA ALA A 188 -1.75 4.99 4.97
C ALA A 188 -0.22 5.12 4.96
N GLU A 189 0.37 5.85 5.91
CA GLU A 189 1.82 5.97 6.07
C GLU A 189 2.45 4.65 6.51
N ASP A 190 1.79 3.92 7.43
CA ASP A 190 2.23 2.59 7.84
C ASP A 190 2.20 1.61 6.67
N PHE A 191 1.15 1.69 5.82
CA PHE A 191 1.05 0.90 4.60
C PHE A 191 2.18 1.22 3.62
N ALA A 192 2.48 2.50 3.43
CA ALA A 192 3.57 2.96 2.56
C ALA A 192 4.93 2.42 3.04
N ARG A 193 5.19 2.44 4.36
CA ARG A 193 6.40 1.85 4.97
C ARG A 193 6.54 0.36 4.69
N SER A 194 5.43 -0.36 4.64
CA SER A 194 5.40 -1.79 4.31
C SER A 194 5.58 -2.05 2.79
N HIS A 195 5.37 -1.04 1.93
CA HIS A 195 5.43 -1.14 0.47
C HIS A 195 6.29 -0.05 -0.18
N PRO A 196 7.58 0.11 0.21
CA PRO A 196 8.41 1.26 -0.23
C PRO A 196 8.63 1.31 -1.75
N GLY A 197 8.64 0.17 -2.42
CA GLY A 197 8.82 0.07 -3.88
C GLY A 197 7.55 0.31 -4.70
N GLY A 198 6.38 0.36 -4.08
CA GLY A 198 5.10 0.59 -4.74
C GLY A 198 4.87 2.06 -5.11
N SER A 199 3.93 2.32 -6.03
CA SER A 199 3.54 3.69 -6.39
C SER A 199 3.04 4.49 -5.16
N LEU A 200 2.28 3.84 -4.29
CA LEU A 200 1.79 4.44 -3.05
C LEU A 200 2.94 4.76 -2.07
N GLY A 201 3.93 3.86 -1.94
CA GLY A 201 5.11 4.09 -1.10
C GLY A 201 5.91 5.31 -1.56
N ARG A 202 6.22 5.40 -2.85
CA ARG A 202 6.89 6.58 -3.42
C ARG A 202 6.11 7.86 -3.18
N ARG A 203 4.80 7.85 -3.44
CA ARG A 203 3.93 9.01 -3.27
C ARG A 203 3.90 9.54 -1.82
N LEU A 204 3.93 8.66 -0.83
CA LEU A 204 3.75 9.02 0.58
C LEU A 204 5.05 9.17 1.37
N LEU A 205 6.18 8.62 0.88
CA LEU A 205 7.44 8.59 1.65
C LEU A 205 8.56 9.45 1.07
N LEU A 206 8.45 9.92 -0.19
CA LEU A 206 9.47 10.78 -0.76
C LEU A 206 9.48 12.14 -0.07
N HIS A 207 10.67 12.59 0.33
CA HIS A 207 10.91 13.94 0.82
C HIS A 207 11.29 14.87 -0.34
N VAL A 208 11.12 16.14 -0.12
CA VAL A 208 11.50 17.19 -1.08
C VAL A 208 12.98 17.07 -1.46
N GLU A 209 13.84 16.76 -0.50
CA GLU A 209 15.29 16.62 -0.73
C GLU A 209 15.67 15.46 -1.65
N ASP A 210 14.82 14.44 -1.80
CA ASP A 210 15.07 13.30 -2.68
C ASP A 210 14.85 13.63 -4.16
N ILE A 211 14.07 14.68 -4.45
CA ILE A 211 13.63 15.02 -5.81
C ILE A 211 13.98 16.44 -6.26
N MET A 212 14.39 17.32 -5.34
CA MET A 212 14.71 18.70 -5.67
C MET A 212 15.96 18.80 -6.53
N ARG A 213 16.01 19.81 -7.38
CA ARG A 213 17.20 20.19 -8.14
C ARG A 213 18.17 20.95 -7.22
N ARG A 214 19.47 20.72 -7.41
CA ARG A 214 20.55 21.26 -6.57
C ARG A 214 21.70 21.77 -7.43
N GLY A 215 22.61 22.51 -6.82
CA GLY A 215 23.89 22.89 -7.41
C GLY A 215 23.76 23.66 -8.72
N ALA A 216 24.30 23.12 -9.80
CA ALA A 216 24.32 23.76 -11.10
C ALA A 216 22.93 23.84 -11.78
N ASP A 217 21.97 22.99 -11.38
CA ASP A 217 20.61 22.97 -11.95
C ASP A 217 19.65 23.91 -11.24
N LEU A 218 20.14 24.63 -10.21
CA LEU A 218 19.34 25.55 -9.41
C LEU A 218 19.39 26.95 -10.01
N PRO A 219 18.27 27.50 -10.51
CA PRO A 219 18.21 28.85 -11.08
C PRO A 219 18.33 29.89 -9.96
N ARG A 220 19.42 30.66 -9.97
CA ARG A 220 19.66 31.72 -8.97
C ARG A 220 20.44 32.87 -9.55
N VAL A 221 20.10 34.07 -9.13
CA VAL A 221 20.76 35.33 -9.50
C VAL A 221 20.86 36.26 -8.30
N ARG A 222 21.68 37.32 -8.43
CA ARG A 222 21.85 38.36 -7.41
C ARG A 222 20.85 39.50 -7.63
N LEU A 223 20.63 40.32 -6.60
CA LEU A 223 19.74 41.49 -6.63
C LEU A 223 20.05 42.44 -7.79
N ASP A 224 21.33 42.64 -8.07
CA ASP A 224 21.81 43.60 -9.07
C ASP A 224 21.95 43.05 -10.47
N THR A 225 21.64 41.75 -10.66
CA THR A 225 21.62 41.11 -11.99
C THR A 225 20.58 41.75 -12.86
N LEU A 226 20.89 41.97 -14.15
CA LEU A 226 19.92 42.49 -15.10
C LEU A 226 18.79 41.49 -15.33
N LEU A 227 17.58 41.99 -15.59
CA LEU A 227 16.42 41.13 -15.85
C LEU A 227 16.66 40.20 -17.05
N SER A 228 17.33 40.67 -18.11
CA SER A 228 17.69 39.84 -19.26
C SER A 228 18.58 38.65 -18.88
N GLU A 229 19.52 38.82 -17.99
CA GLU A 229 20.40 37.73 -17.50
C GLU A 229 19.61 36.76 -16.62
N GLY A 230 18.72 37.28 -15.76
CA GLY A 230 17.82 36.46 -14.93
C GLY A 230 16.86 35.60 -15.78
N LEU A 231 16.37 36.13 -16.89
CA LEU A 231 15.54 35.38 -17.84
C LEU A 231 16.34 34.29 -18.57
N LEU A 232 17.61 34.55 -18.92
CA LEU A 232 18.48 33.52 -19.49
C LEU A 232 18.70 32.37 -18.51
N GLU A 233 18.98 32.67 -17.23
CA GLU A 233 19.14 31.68 -16.17
C GLU A 233 17.85 30.84 -15.98
N MET A 234 16.69 31.51 -15.90
CA MET A 234 15.39 30.86 -15.77
C MET A 234 15.11 29.89 -16.93
N SER A 235 15.39 30.35 -18.18
CA SER A 235 15.19 29.54 -19.39
C SER A 235 16.19 28.37 -19.47
N ALA A 236 17.44 28.59 -19.12
CA ALA A 236 18.48 27.56 -19.18
C ALA A 236 18.20 26.41 -18.19
N LYS A 237 17.64 26.70 -17.01
CA LYS A 237 17.32 25.71 -15.99
C LYS A 237 15.92 25.10 -16.14
N GLY A 238 15.01 25.75 -16.88
CA GLY A 238 13.68 25.21 -17.20
C GLY A 238 12.80 24.92 -15.98
N LEU A 239 12.89 25.74 -14.93
CA LEU A 239 12.09 25.57 -13.70
C LEU A 239 10.84 26.44 -13.68
N GLY A 240 10.77 27.45 -14.55
CA GLY A 240 9.69 28.43 -14.60
C GLY A 240 9.80 29.53 -13.54
N LEU A 241 10.90 29.52 -12.78
CA LEU A 241 11.25 30.57 -11.83
C LEU A 241 12.77 30.71 -11.68
N THR A 242 13.21 31.82 -11.10
CA THR A 242 14.60 32.07 -10.67
C THR A 242 14.60 32.63 -9.26
N ALA A 243 15.44 32.09 -8.39
CA ALA A 243 15.64 32.62 -7.05
C ALA A 243 16.54 33.86 -7.08
N ILE A 244 16.19 34.87 -6.31
CA ILE A 244 17.03 36.04 -6.08
C ILE A 244 17.61 35.90 -4.67
N VAL A 245 18.96 35.86 -4.58
CA VAL A 245 19.68 35.61 -3.33
C VAL A 245 20.69 36.71 -3.02
N ASP A 246 21.03 36.85 -1.73
CA ASP A 246 22.15 37.70 -1.27
C ASP A 246 23.50 36.96 -1.36
N ASP A 247 24.56 37.59 -0.85
CA ASP A 247 25.92 37.03 -0.88
C ASP A 247 26.09 35.79 -0.02
N ASP A 248 25.27 35.63 1.01
CA ASP A 248 25.24 34.48 1.92
C ASP A 248 24.26 33.39 1.45
N ASN A 249 23.68 33.55 0.24
CA ASN A 249 22.73 32.62 -0.39
C ASN A 249 21.36 32.54 0.29
N HIS A 250 20.96 33.58 1.05
CA HIS A 250 19.58 33.68 1.56
C HIS A 250 18.61 34.09 0.46
N VAL A 251 17.44 33.49 0.45
CA VAL A 251 16.37 33.81 -0.50
C VAL A 251 15.75 35.15 -0.13
N LEU A 252 15.93 36.16 -1.00
CA LEU A 252 15.32 37.48 -0.89
C LEU A 252 13.98 37.54 -1.66
N GLY A 253 13.87 36.85 -2.77
CA GLY A 253 12.69 36.83 -3.61
C GLY A 253 12.76 35.81 -4.73
N VAL A 254 11.75 35.84 -5.58
CA VAL A 254 11.60 35.00 -6.78
C VAL A 254 11.18 35.85 -7.96
N TYR A 255 11.53 35.41 -9.16
CA TYR A 255 11.00 35.89 -10.41
C TYR A 255 10.51 34.71 -11.24
N SER A 256 9.27 34.71 -11.65
CA SER A 256 8.59 33.59 -12.30
C SER A 256 8.06 33.97 -13.69
N ASP A 257 7.59 32.98 -14.48
CA ASP A 257 6.87 33.22 -15.74
C ASP A 257 5.68 34.16 -15.59
N GLY A 258 5.03 34.14 -14.42
CA GLY A 258 3.94 35.07 -14.08
C GLY A 258 4.45 36.51 -13.90
N ASP A 259 5.65 36.68 -13.30
CA ASP A 259 6.28 38.00 -13.16
C ASP A 259 6.74 38.53 -14.52
N LEU A 260 7.26 37.66 -15.39
CA LEU A 260 7.62 38.03 -16.75
C LEU A 260 6.42 38.58 -17.52
N ARG A 261 5.25 37.93 -17.49
CA ARG A 261 4.03 38.45 -18.11
C ARG A 261 3.67 39.83 -17.58
N ARG A 262 3.70 40.02 -16.26
CA ARG A 262 3.42 41.33 -15.65
C ARG A 262 4.44 42.39 -16.03
N SER A 263 5.69 42.03 -16.17
CA SER A 263 6.76 42.94 -16.62
C SER A 263 6.55 43.39 -18.09
N LEU A 264 6.16 42.46 -18.96
CA LEU A 264 5.81 42.79 -20.36
C LEU A 264 4.57 43.68 -20.48
N ASP A 265 3.51 43.44 -19.70
CA ASP A 265 2.32 44.25 -19.65
C ASP A 265 2.65 45.69 -19.23
N LYS A 266 3.59 45.85 -18.28
CA LYS A 266 4.08 47.15 -17.81
C LYS A 266 5.12 47.78 -18.73
N ARG A 267 5.49 47.10 -19.81
CA ARG A 267 6.52 47.56 -20.78
C ARG A 267 7.87 47.83 -20.14
N ILE A 268 8.26 46.98 -19.15
CA ILE A 268 9.55 47.09 -18.47
C ILE A 268 10.67 46.72 -19.45
N ASP A 269 11.72 47.55 -19.51
CA ASP A 269 12.90 47.27 -20.33
C ASP A 269 13.79 46.22 -19.64
N VAL A 270 13.85 45.05 -20.22
CA VAL A 270 14.60 43.91 -19.69
C VAL A 270 16.11 44.09 -19.66
N HIS A 271 16.63 45.00 -20.52
CA HIS A 271 18.05 45.23 -20.66
C HIS A 271 18.62 46.30 -19.70
N SER A 272 17.76 47.09 -19.09
CA SER A 272 18.19 48.13 -18.14
C SER A 272 17.67 47.91 -16.70
N THR A 273 16.62 47.12 -16.52
CA THR A 273 15.99 46.87 -15.22
C THR A 273 16.74 45.78 -14.45
N ARG A 274 16.89 45.94 -13.14
CA ARG A 274 17.53 44.98 -12.27
C ARG A 274 16.50 44.07 -11.59
N MET A 275 16.93 42.85 -11.20
CA MET A 275 16.06 41.86 -10.56
C MET A 275 15.39 42.41 -9.29
N ARG A 276 16.08 43.24 -8.49
CA ARG A 276 15.51 43.88 -7.29
C ARG A 276 14.25 44.69 -7.54
N GLU A 277 14.09 45.24 -8.74
CA GLU A 277 13.00 46.13 -9.09
C GLU A 277 11.71 45.40 -9.51
N VAL A 278 11.85 44.16 -9.90
CA VAL A 278 10.77 43.35 -10.49
C VAL A 278 10.47 42.06 -9.78
N MET A 279 11.31 41.60 -8.86
CA MET A 279 11.13 40.37 -8.10
C MET A 279 9.87 40.42 -7.21
N THR A 280 9.28 39.28 -6.96
CA THR A 280 8.33 39.10 -5.88
C THR A 280 9.09 38.77 -4.60
N PRO A 281 9.04 39.64 -3.55
CA PRO A 281 9.78 39.42 -2.31
C PRO A 281 9.37 38.12 -1.60
N GLY A 282 10.32 37.43 -1.02
CA GLY A 282 10.12 36.23 -0.21
C GLY A 282 9.93 34.94 -1.01
N GLY A 283 8.93 34.87 -1.85
CA GLY A 283 8.59 33.63 -2.58
C GLY A 283 7.99 32.53 -1.69
N ARG A 284 7.37 31.51 -2.32
CA ARG A 284 6.90 30.31 -1.62
C ARG A 284 8.04 29.31 -1.48
N THR A 285 8.23 28.82 -0.26
CA THR A 285 9.33 27.92 0.09
C THR A 285 8.80 26.67 0.80
N VAL A 286 9.59 25.62 0.79
CA VAL A 286 9.33 24.35 1.47
C VAL A 286 10.65 23.88 2.11
N GLY A 287 10.58 23.15 3.20
CA GLY A 287 11.74 22.54 3.83
C GLY A 287 12.21 21.26 3.12
N PRO A 288 13.51 20.92 3.19
CA PRO A 288 14.05 19.73 2.51
C PRO A 288 13.45 18.41 3.05
N ARG A 289 13.10 18.36 4.34
CA ARG A 289 12.55 17.18 5.01
C ARG A 289 11.02 17.09 4.94
N GLU A 290 10.36 18.05 4.31
CA GLU A 290 8.92 17.95 4.08
C GLU A 290 8.62 16.88 3.04
N LEU A 291 7.45 16.26 3.15
CA LEU A 291 7.02 15.25 2.18
C LEU A 291 6.76 15.91 0.81
N ALA A 292 7.17 15.24 -0.26
CA ALA A 292 6.94 15.70 -1.63
C ALA A 292 5.45 15.86 -1.95
N ALA A 293 4.59 15.03 -1.35
CA ALA A 293 3.14 15.18 -1.42
C ALA A 293 2.64 16.49 -0.77
N GLY A 294 3.27 16.91 0.33
CA GLY A 294 3.01 18.21 0.97
C GLY A 294 3.39 19.38 0.06
N ALA A 295 4.55 19.28 -0.62
CA ALA A 295 4.97 20.26 -1.60
C ALA A 295 3.99 20.36 -2.79
N ALA A 296 3.46 19.23 -3.28
CA ALA A 296 2.43 19.20 -4.31
C ALA A 296 1.15 19.93 -3.86
N HIS A 297 0.68 19.64 -2.65
CA HIS A 297 -0.51 20.32 -2.08
C HIS A 297 -0.27 21.83 -1.89
N LEU A 298 0.93 22.23 -1.48
CA LEU A 298 1.31 23.64 -1.35
C LEU A 298 1.25 24.35 -2.73
N MET A 299 1.77 23.70 -3.78
CA MET A 299 1.70 24.22 -5.15
C MET A 299 0.25 24.40 -5.62
N GLU A 300 -0.60 23.40 -5.38
CA GLU A 300 -2.03 23.45 -5.74
C GLU A 300 -2.76 24.56 -5.00
N THR A 301 -2.62 24.61 -3.68
CA THR A 301 -3.31 25.60 -2.80
C THR A 301 -2.95 27.03 -3.18
N HIS A 302 -1.68 27.28 -3.50
CA HIS A 302 -1.19 28.61 -3.84
C HIS A 302 -1.16 28.89 -5.35
N ARG A 303 -1.58 27.92 -6.18
CA ARG A 303 -1.60 28.04 -7.65
C ARG A 303 -0.23 28.42 -8.22
N VAL A 304 0.83 27.81 -7.68
CA VAL A 304 2.20 27.97 -8.16
C VAL A 304 2.70 26.65 -8.73
N THR A 305 3.58 26.71 -9.73
CA THR A 305 4.10 25.53 -10.42
C THR A 305 5.47 25.11 -9.94
N ALA A 306 6.12 25.91 -9.09
CA ALA A 306 7.46 25.64 -8.55
C ALA A 306 7.62 26.25 -7.16
N LEU A 307 8.48 25.62 -6.36
CA LEU A 307 8.83 26.05 -5.00
C LEU A 307 10.35 26.11 -4.85
N LEU A 308 10.82 27.03 -4.03
CA LEU A 308 12.19 27.04 -3.55
C LEU A 308 12.30 26.19 -2.29
N VAL A 309 13.42 25.47 -2.14
CA VAL A 309 13.71 24.68 -0.95
C VAL A 309 14.75 25.40 -0.12
N VAL A 310 14.41 25.66 1.13
CA VAL A 310 15.26 26.44 2.04
C VAL A 310 15.43 25.73 3.40
N ASP A 311 16.50 26.05 4.11
CA ASP A 311 16.66 25.68 5.53
C ASP A 311 15.90 26.66 6.46
N ALA A 312 16.09 26.48 7.78
CA ALA A 312 15.45 27.31 8.80
C ALA A 312 15.92 28.78 8.75
N GLU A 313 17.12 29.03 8.32
CA GLU A 313 17.77 30.31 8.16
C GLU A 313 17.48 30.96 6.79
N ARG A 314 16.68 30.28 5.93
CA ARG A 314 16.30 30.68 4.56
C ARG A 314 17.45 30.62 3.53
N HIS A 315 18.50 29.85 3.75
CA HIS A 315 19.47 29.58 2.69
C HIS A 315 18.85 28.72 1.60
N LEU A 316 19.14 29.04 0.36
CA LEU A 316 18.65 28.31 -0.80
C LEU A 316 19.38 26.97 -0.92
N LEU A 317 18.67 25.86 -0.69
CA LEU A 317 19.18 24.48 -0.79
C LEU A 317 18.84 23.83 -2.13
N GLY A 318 17.69 24.17 -2.70
CA GLY A 318 17.17 23.55 -3.92
C GLY A 318 15.93 24.24 -4.46
N ALA A 319 15.38 23.64 -5.49
CA ALA A 319 14.08 24.01 -6.04
C ALA A 319 13.44 22.80 -6.73
N LEU A 320 12.11 22.79 -6.83
CA LEU A 320 11.39 21.75 -7.56
C LEU A 320 10.16 22.34 -8.23
N ASN A 321 9.70 21.70 -9.29
CA ASN A 321 8.45 22.06 -9.96
C ASN A 321 7.50 20.84 -10.08
N VAL A 322 6.29 21.08 -10.61
CA VAL A 322 5.27 20.02 -10.82
C VAL A 322 5.81 18.86 -11.67
N HIS A 323 6.66 19.15 -12.67
CA HIS A 323 7.24 18.09 -13.52
C HIS A 323 8.21 17.19 -12.76
N ASP A 324 8.95 17.73 -11.78
CA ASP A 324 9.83 16.94 -10.92
C ASP A 324 8.99 16.00 -10.04
N LEU A 325 7.86 16.48 -9.50
CA LEU A 325 6.88 15.67 -8.74
C LEU A 325 6.25 14.57 -9.60
N MET A 326 5.84 14.89 -10.84
CA MET A 326 5.29 13.91 -11.80
C MET A 326 6.33 12.83 -12.15
N ARG A 327 7.57 13.22 -12.41
CA ARG A 327 8.66 12.28 -12.73
C ARG A 327 8.97 11.35 -11.57
N ALA A 328 8.83 11.84 -10.35
CA ALA A 328 9.00 11.05 -9.13
C ALA A 328 7.79 10.17 -8.79
N GLY A 329 6.66 10.31 -9.51
CA GLY A 329 5.43 9.57 -9.27
C GLY A 329 4.67 10.00 -8.01
N VAL A 330 4.83 11.26 -7.60
CA VAL A 330 4.14 11.85 -6.43
C VAL A 330 2.74 12.34 -6.81
N VAL A 331 2.58 12.85 -8.04
CA VAL A 331 1.33 13.31 -8.63
C VAL A 331 1.12 12.72 -10.00
#